data_99616fa94100de41acbcd729b1c19823
#
_entry.id   99616fa94100de41acbcd729b1c19823
#
_cell.length_a   1.000
_cell.length_b   1.000
_cell.length_c   1.000
_cell.angle_alpha   90.00
_cell.angle_beta   90.00
_cell.angle_gamma   90.00
#
_symmetry.space_group_name_H-M   'P 1'
#
loop_
_entity.id
_entity.type
_entity.pdbx_description
1 polymer ?
#
loop_
_entity_poly.entity_id
_entity_poly.type
_entity_poly.pdbx_seq_one_letter_code
_entity_poly.pdbx_strand_id
1 'polypeptide(L)'
;MMIVIHNRRMVAHHDQQGAEREITLTSKKHQLWIQLFILILLVLHGVACYQDIFTPEGLVFGFAQALSLMAWVCITLFWIEGWFFTLHGMLPLILGLAIIFSFLPVVFPGAIISTKAVHSPGFKLHFITANIAYGIMFFAALQAILMTMQDRSLRSKQRKDTSSWMGILVLGSGSRLLEQLPPLLIMERVMFNVIGMGFCLLTVAVFSGVFFSQILFGRPLIIDHKTIFALLSWAMFGGLLHAHWRVGLRGAEASKWVLGSFSVLLLAYIGSRFVLEVILHRL
;
A
#
# COMPACT_ATOMS: atom_id res chain seq x y z
N MET A 1 -54.71 10.06 -32.69
CA MET A 1 -54.04 8.88 -32.12
C MET A 1 -52.50 9.02 -32.04
N MET A 2 -51.85 9.65 -33.03
CA MET A 2 -50.38 9.78 -33.09
C MET A 2 -49.76 10.75 -32.04
N ILE A 3 -50.45 11.83 -31.69
CA ILE A 3 -50.00 12.85 -30.71
C ILE A 3 -49.92 12.29 -29.27
N VAL A 4 -50.85 11.41 -28.88
CA VAL A 4 -50.91 10.81 -27.53
C VAL A 4 -49.74 9.84 -27.31
N ILE A 5 -49.28 9.13 -28.35
CA ILE A 5 -48.15 8.20 -28.29
C ILE A 5 -46.83 8.96 -28.16
N HIS A 6 -46.71 10.11 -28.84
CA HIS A 6 -45.50 10.95 -28.77
C HIS A 6 -45.32 11.58 -27.37
N ASN A 7 -46.41 12.07 -26.77
CA ASN A 7 -46.37 12.66 -25.41
C ASN A 7 -46.04 11.61 -24.33
N ARG A 8 -46.54 10.38 -24.42
CA ARG A 8 -46.19 9.29 -23.50
C ARG A 8 -44.71 8.89 -23.58
N ARG A 9 -44.12 8.91 -24.78
CA ARG A 9 -42.67 8.63 -24.94
C ARG A 9 -41.81 9.74 -24.35
N MET A 10 -42.18 11.01 -24.47
CA MET A 10 -41.46 12.13 -23.89
C MET A 10 -41.51 12.13 -22.36
N VAL A 11 -42.68 11.83 -21.76
CA VAL A 11 -42.82 11.71 -20.30
C VAL A 11 -42.00 10.52 -19.77
N ALA A 12 -42.05 9.37 -20.43
CA ALA A 12 -41.23 8.20 -20.03
C ALA A 12 -39.71 8.46 -20.13
N HIS A 13 -39.25 9.21 -21.12
CA HIS A 13 -37.85 9.62 -21.22
C HIS A 13 -37.45 10.60 -20.13
N HIS A 14 -38.32 11.51 -19.72
CA HIS A 14 -38.05 12.47 -18.66
C HIS A 14 -38.00 11.79 -17.28
N ASP A 15 -38.89 10.82 -17.02
CA ASP A 15 -38.91 10.01 -15.80
C ASP A 15 -37.65 9.09 -15.70
N GLN A 16 -37.21 8.50 -16.81
CA GLN A 16 -35.98 7.73 -16.85
C GLN A 16 -34.73 8.58 -16.57
N GLN A 17 -34.63 9.77 -17.16
CA GLN A 17 -33.52 10.70 -16.88
C GLN A 17 -33.56 11.22 -15.45
N GLY A 18 -34.73 11.42 -14.85
CA GLY A 18 -34.90 11.77 -13.44
C GLY A 18 -34.40 10.66 -12.52
N ALA A 19 -34.83 9.42 -12.78
CA ALA A 19 -34.40 8.24 -12.01
C ALA A 19 -32.87 7.98 -12.12
N GLU A 20 -32.30 8.10 -13.31
CA GLU A 20 -30.83 7.97 -13.51
C GLU A 20 -30.04 9.06 -12.77
N ARG A 21 -30.54 10.29 -12.76
CA ARG A 21 -29.93 11.39 -11.98
C ARG A 21 -29.99 11.13 -10.48
N GLU A 22 -31.11 10.67 -9.94
CA GLU A 22 -31.26 10.34 -8.52
C GLU A 22 -30.32 9.20 -8.11
N ILE A 23 -30.25 8.13 -8.91
CA ILE A 23 -29.33 7.00 -8.68
C ILE A 23 -27.88 7.50 -8.68
N THR A 24 -27.52 8.35 -9.64
CA THR A 24 -26.16 8.92 -9.74
C THR A 24 -25.83 9.82 -8.57
N LEU A 25 -26.74 10.66 -8.12
CA LEU A 25 -26.57 11.55 -6.97
C LEU A 25 -26.45 10.76 -5.65
N THR A 26 -27.27 9.72 -5.49
CA THR A 26 -27.23 8.84 -4.32
C THR A 26 -25.91 8.07 -4.27
N SER A 27 -25.43 7.56 -5.40
CA SER A 27 -24.13 6.90 -5.52
C SER A 27 -22.96 7.83 -5.17
N LYS A 28 -22.98 9.08 -5.68
CA LYS A 28 -21.96 10.10 -5.36
C LYS A 28 -21.95 10.48 -3.87
N LYS A 29 -23.13 10.66 -3.27
CA LYS A 29 -23.23 10.93 -1.83
C LYS A 29 -22.65 9.78 -1.00
N HIS A 30 -22.96 8.54 -1.34
CA HIS A 30 -22.44 7.37 -0.66
C HIS A 30 -20.91 7.30 -0.76
N GLN A 31 -20.35 7.56 -1.94
CA GLN A 31 -18.90 7.62 -2.16
C GLN A 31 -18.24 8.71 -1.31
N LEU A 32 -18.84 9.91 -1.24
CA LEU A 32 -18.32 11.00 -0.39
C LEU A 32 -18.31 10.61 1.10
N TRP A 33 -19.37 9.96 1.60
CA TRP A 33 -19.41 9.50 2.98
C TRP A 33 -18.32 8.46 3.29
N ILE A 34 -18.06 7.53 2.37
CA ILE A 34 -16.97 6.57 2.51
C ILE A 34 -15.63 7.29 2.55
N GLN A 35 -15.39 8.25 1.66
CA GLN A 35 -14.15 9.02 1.61
C GLN A 35 -13.94 9.84 2.89
N LEU A 36 -14.98 10.47 3.43
CA LEU A 36 -14.93 11.20 4.70
C LEU A 36 -14.66 10.27 5.88
N PHE A 37 -15.29 9.10 5.92
CA PHE A 37 -15.06 8.11 6.97
C PHE A 37 -13.61 7.60 6.95
N ILE A 38 -13.07 7.28 5.77
CA ILE A 38 -11.67 6.87 5.62
C ILE A 38 -10.74 8.00 6.06
N LEU A 39 -11.02 9.26 5.71
CA LEU A 39 -10.24 10.41 6.13
C LEU A 39 -10.20 10.56 7.66
N ILE A 40 -11.34 10.39 8.34
CA ILE A 40 -11.38 10.43 9.80
C ILE A 40 -10.52 9.33 10.41
N LEU A 41 -10.65 8.09 9.92
CA LEU A 41 -9.82 6.97 10.37
C LEU A 41 -8.33 7.22 10.13
N LEU A 42 -7.99 7.80 8.98
CA LEU A 42 -6.62 8.13 8.59
C LEU A 42 -6.02 9.19 9.54
N VAL A 43 -6.78 10.23 9.89
CA VAL A 43 -6.35 11.26 10.85
C VAL A 43 -6.14 10.64 12.22
N LEU A 44 -7.10 9.85 12.72
CA LEU A 44 -7.01 9.18 14.02
C LEU A 44 -5.81 8.24 14.08
N HIS A 45 -5.59 7.42 13.04
CA HIS A 45 -4.44 6.52 12.98
C HIS A 45 -3.12 7.29 12.88
N GLY A 46 -3.07 8.39 12.11
CA GLY A 46 -1.88 9.25 12.03
C GLY A 46 -1.52 9.90 13.36
N VAL A 47 -2.52 10.38 14.11
CA VAL A 47 -2.32 10.94 15.47
C VAL A 47 -1.82 9.86 16.42
N ALA A 48 -2.40 8.64 16.38
CA ALA A 48 -1.96 7.52 17.19
C ALA A 48 -0.50 7.15 16.87
N CYS A 49 -0.13 7.00 15.59
CA CYS A 49 1.26 6.74 15.16
C CYS A 49 2.21 7.84 15.64
N TYR A 50 1.80 9.11 15.54
CA TYR A 50 2.63 10.21 16.00
C TYR A 50 2.90 10.17 17.51
N GLN A 51 1.86 9.92 18.32
CA GLN A 51 1.98 9.85 19.77
C GLN A 51 2.78 8.61 20.23
N ASP A 52 2.63 7.49 19.54
CA ASP A 52 3.36 6.26 19.85
C ASP A 52 4.86 6.35 19.48
N ILE A 53 5.18 7.01 18.35
CA ILE A 53 6.55 7.10 17.84
C ILE A 53 7.33 8.25 18.46
N PHE A 54 6.72 9.43 18.63
CA PHE A 54 7.39 10.64 19.12
C PHE A 54 7.03 10.89 20.58
N THR A 55 7.82 10.35 21.49
CA THR A 55 7.64 10.56 22.93
C THR A 55 8.58 11.66 23.47
N PRO A 56 8.28 12.24 24.64
CA PRO A 56 9.20 13.21 25.28
C PRO A 56 10.58 12.61 25.61
N GLU A 57 10.65 11.30 25.78
CA GLU A 57 11.87 10.56 26.15
C GLU A 57 12.76 10.24 24.93
N GLY A 58 12.21 10.34 23.72
CA GLY A 58 12.92 10.03 22.48
C GLY A 58 12.01 9.46 21.38
N LEU A 59 12.61 8.83 20.41
CA LEU A 59 11.90 8.14 19.33
C LEU A 59 11.69 6.68 19.74
N VAL A 60 10.45 6.26 19.86
CA VAL A 60 10.08 4.84 20.06
C VAL A 60 9.84 4.20 18.70
N PHE A 61 10.67 3.24 18.32
CA PHE A 61 10.53 2.62 17.01
C PHE A 61 11.01 1.18 16.97
N GLY A 62 10.15 0.30 16.51
CA GLY A 62 10.37 -1.12 16.33
C GLY A 62 9.70 -1.63 15.04
N PHE A 63 9.66 -2.95 14.89
CA PHE A 63 8.99 -3.54 13.71
C PHE A 63 7.47 -3.26 13.70
N ALA A 64 6.82 -3.21 14.87
CA ALA A 64 5.40 -2.98 15.00
C ALA A 64 5.01 -1.55 14.60
N GLN A 65 5.78 -0.54 15.07
CA GLN A 65 5.61 0.86 14.68
C GLN A 65 5.82 1.05 13.17
N ALA A 66 6.84 0.37 12.60
CA ALA A 66 7.08 0.41 11.16
C ALA A 66 5.89 -0.16 10.36
N LEU A 67 5.32 -1.30 10.77
CA LEU A 67 4.15 -1.89 10.12
C LEU A 67 2.91 -0.99 10.25
N SER A 68 2.68 -0.40 11.42
CA SER A 68 1.57 0.54 11.64
C SER A 68 1.70 1.77 10.73
N LEU A 69 2.90 2.34 10.63
CA LEU A 69 3.15 3.49 9.75
C LEU A 69 3.04 3.13 8.27
N MET A 70 3.49 1.93 7.86
CA MET A 70 3.28 1.42 6.50
C MET A 70 1.79 1.28 6.17
N ALA A 71 0.98 0.77 7.11
CA ALA A 71 -0.47 0.69 6.94
C ALA A 71 -1.10 2.08 6.79
N TRP A 72 -0.66 3.05 7.57
CA TRP A 72 -1.12 4.44 7.47
C TRP A 72 -0.84 5.03 6.09
N VAL A 73 0.39 4.87 5.56
CA VAL A 73 0.73 5.31 4.20
C VAL A 73 -0.10 4.58 3.16
N CYS A 74 -0.31 3.27 3.34
CA CYS A 74 -1.13 2.44 2.45
C CYS A 74 -2.59 2.95 2.37
N ILE A 75 -3.21 3.25 3.52
CA ILE A 75 -4.57 3.83 3.57
C ILE A 75 -4.58 5.21 2.91
N THR A 76 -3.55 6.01 3.12
CA THR A 76 -3.42 7.34 2.51
C THR A 76 -3.41 7.25 0.98
N LEU A 77 -2.60 6.34 0.43
CA LEU A 77 -2.56 6.09 -1.02
C LEU A 77 -3.90 5.59 -1.54
N PHE A 78 -4.50 4.62 -0.85
CA PHE A 78 -5.82 4.11 -1.20
C PHE A 78 -6.89 5.21 -1.20
N TRP A 79 -6.86 6.11 -0.21
CA TRP A 79 -7.77 7.25 -0.13
C TRP A 79 -7.56 8.22 -1.30
N ILE A 80 -6.30 8.53 -1.64
CA ILE A 80 -5.97 9.38 -2.80
C ILE A 80 -6.43 8.73 -4.11
N GLU A 81 -6.11 7.45 -4.33
CA GLU A 81 -6.50 6.74 -5.54
C GLU A 81 -8.02 6.57 -5.68
N GLY A 82 -8.73 6.48 -4.56
CA GLY A 82 -10.19 6.40 -4.52
C GLY A 82 -10.92 7.61 -5.13
N TRP A 83 -10.22 8.73 -5.32
CA TRP A 83 -10.75 9.89 -6.05
C TRP A 83 -10.68 9.73 -7.57
N PHE A 84 -9.78 8.89 -8.06
CA PHE A 84 -9.51 8.70 -9.48
C PHE A 84 -10.05 7.37 -10.01
N PHE A 85 -10.12 6.36 -9.13
CA PHE A 85 -10.48 4.99 -9.51
C PHE A 85 -11.47 4.39 -8.51
N THR A 86 -12.36 3.53 -9.00
CA THR A 86 -13.28 2.74 -8.14
C THR A 86 -12.56 1.50 -7.61
N LEU A 87 -11.91 1.62 -6.46
CA LEU A 87 -11.09 0.56 -5.85
C LEU A 87 -11.82 -0.21 -4.72
N HIS A 88 -13.15 -0.27 -4.77
CA HIS A 88 -13.98 -0.82 -3.69
C HIS A 88 -13.60 -2.26 -3.31
N GLY A 89 -13.16 -3.06 -4.27
CA GLY A 89 -12.70 -4.43 -4.03
C GLY A 89 -11.43 -4.56 -3.17
N MET A 90 -10.61 -3.50 -3.08
CA MET A 90 -9.39 -3.47 -2.24
C MET A 90 -9.67 -3.08 -0.79
N LEU A 91 -10.78 -2.38 -0.52
CA LEU A 91 -11.09 -1.79 0.78
C LEU A 91 -11.06 -2.80 1.93
N PRO A 92 -11.70 -3.99 1.86
CA PRO A 92 -11.69 -4.94 2.98
C PRO A 92 -10.30 -5.45 3.33
N LEU A 93 -9.45 -5.67 2.31
CA LEU A 93 -8.07 -6.12 2.51
C LEU A 93 -7.25 -5.04 3.21
N ILE A 94 -7.31 -3.81 2.72
CA ILE A 94 -6.55 -2.68 3.26
C ILE A 94 -6.98 -2.37 4.69
N LEU A 95 -8.29 -2.30 4.97
CA LEU A 95 -8.79 -2.06 6.32
C LEU A 95 -8.46 -3.21 7.27
N GLY A 96 -8.58 -4.47 6.83
CA GLY A 96 -8.21 -5.63 7.63
C GLY A 96 -6.74 -5.61 8.05
N LEU A 97 -5.83 -5.33 7.11
CA LEU A 97 -4.40 -5.19 7.40
C LEU A 97 -4.13 -3.97 8.29
N ALA A 98 -4.81 -2.86 8.06
CA ALA A 98 -4.66 -1.66 8.86
C ALA A 98 -5.06 -1.89 10.33
N ILE A 99 -6.16 -2.59 10.58
CA ILE A 99 -6.59 -2.95 11.94
C ILE A 99 -5.51 -3.80 12.61
N ILE A 100 -5.04 -4.86 11.94
CA ILE A 100 -4.00 -5.75 12.49
C ILE A 100 -2.74 -4.95 12.81
N PHE A 101 -2.24 -4.16 11.86
CA PHE A 101 -0.96 -3.44 12.01
C PHE A 101 -1.05 -2.28 13.01
N SER A 102 -2.21 -1.65 13.17
CA SER A 102 -2.44 -0.62 14.20
C SER A 102 -2.46 -1.19 15.62
N PHE A 103 -2.79 -2.48 15.77
CA PHE A 103 -2.80 -3.16 17.07
C PHE A 103 -1.42 -3.69 17.50
N LEU A 104 -0.52 -3.92 16.54
CA LEU A 104 0.80 -4.49 16.82
C LEU A 104 1.64 -3.67 17.82
N PRO A 105 1.69 -2.31 17.78
CA PRO A 105 2.44 -1.52 18.74
C PRO A 105 2.01 -1.71 20.19
N VAL A 106 0.73 -2.04 20.43
CA VAL A 106 0.20 -2.32 21.77
C VAL A 106 0.79 -3.62 22.35
N VAL A 107 1.02 -4.62 21.49
CA VAL A 107 1.57 -5.93 21.88
C VAL A 107 3.09 -5.93 21.91
N PHE A 108 3.70 -5.19 20.97
CA PHE A 108 5.16 -5.12 20.80
C PHE A 108 5.58 -3.64 20.89
N PRO A 109 5.80 -3.13 22.10
CA PRO A 109 6.32 -1.78 22.29
C PRO A 109 7.73 -1.70 21.71
N GLY A 110 7.99 -0.69 20.87
CA GLY A 110 9.29 -0.51 20.26
C GLY A 110 10.39 -0.11 21.27
N ALA A 111 11.63 -0.13 20.81
CA ALA A 111 12.76 0.35 21.61
C ALA A 111 12.86 1.89 21.59
N ILE A 112 13.22 2.49 22.73
CA ILE A 112 13.49 3.92 22.82
C ILE A 112 14.87 4.21 22.22
N ILE A 113 14.90 5.02 21.17
CA ILE A 113 16.13 5.50 20.54
C ILE A 113 16.41 6.91 21.09
N SER A 114 17.19 6.99 22.15
CA SER A 114 17.58 8.24 22.80
C SER A 114 19.00 8.64 22.42
N THR A 115 19.22 9.01 21.16
CA THR A 115 20.51 9.54 20.71
C THR A 115 20.36 11.01 20.29
N LYS A 116 21.42 11.83 20.48
CA LYS A 116 21.42 13.23 20.00
C LYS A 116 21.10 13.35 18.51
N ALA A 117 21.40 12.31 17.78
CA ALA A 117 21.13 12.20 16.34
C ALA A 117 19.64 12.24 15.97
N VAL A 118 18.77 11.65 16.81
CA VAL A 118 17.31 11.60 16.59
C VAL A 118 16.68 13.00 16.55
N HIS A 119 17.28 13.95 17.24
CA HIS A 119 16.79 15.33 17.28
C HIS A 119 17.23 16.15 16.06
N SER A 120 18.19 15.64 15.24
CA SER A 120 18.64 16.36 14.05
C SER A 120 17.54 16.42 12.97
N PRO A 121 17.32 17.57 12.32
CA PRO A 121 16.34 17.69 11.24
C PRO A 121 16.61 16.71 10.08
N GLY A 122 17.87 16.47 9.79
CA GLY A 122 18.29 15.56 8.73
C GLY A 122 17.89 14.11 9.01
N PHE A 123 18.09 13.62 10.24
CA PHE A 123 17.63 12.28 10.62
C PHE A 123 16.12 12.14 10.51
N LYS A 124 15.36 13.13 11.01
CA LYS A 124 13.90 13.13 10.91
C LYS A 124 13.44 13.07 9.46
N LEU A 125 14.06 13.85 8.58
CA LEU A 125 13.74 13.85 7.15
C LEU A 125 14.03 12.49 6.50
N HIS A 126 15.22 11.93 6.76
CA HIS A 126 15.56 10.58 6.29
C HIS A 126 14.57 9.53 6.80
N PHE A 127 14.26 9.56 8.10
CA PHE A 127 13.33 8.62 8.73
C PHE A 127 11.93 8.68 8.10
N ILE A 128 11.37 9.89 7.92
CA ILE A 128 10.05 10.10 7.30
C ILE A 128 10.08 9.63 5.83
N THR A 129 11.10 10.03 5.06
CA THR A 129 11.22 9.66 3.65
C THR A 129 11.33 8.14 3.48
N ALA A 130 12.14 7.48 4.30
CA ALA A 130 12.29 6.02 4.25
C ALA A 130 10.96 5.32 4.56
N ASN A 131 10.25 5.74 5.61
CA ASN A 131 8.98 5.11 5.99
C ASN A 131 7.89 5.34 4.94
N ILE A 132 7.82 6.52 4.33
CA ILE A 132 6.90 6.79 3.22
C ILE A 132 7.24 5.88 2.03
N ALA A 133 8.53 5.76 1.66
CA ALA A 133 8.97 4.88 0.58
C ALA A 133 8.55 3.42 0.83
N TYR A 134 8.77 2.91 2.06
CA TYR A 134 8.33 1.58 2.46
C TYR A 134 6.81 1.38 2.33
N GLY A 135 6.02 2.34 2.81
CA GLY A 135 4.56 2.28 2.73
C GLY A 135 4.04 2.30 1.28
N ILE A 136 4.66 3.09 0.41
CA ILE A 136 4.34 3.12 -1.03
C ILE A 136 4.68 1.78 -1.69
N MET A 137 5.85 1.20 -1.40
CA MET A 137 6.23 -0.11 -1.93
C MET A 137 5.34 -1.24 -1.39
N PHE A 138 4.91 -1.15 -0.13
CA PHE A 138 3.93 -2.07 0.45
C PHE A 138 2.60 -2.01 -0.31
N PHE A 139 2.10 -0.82 -0.61
CA PHE A 139 0.88 -0.65 -1.39
C PHE A 139 1.01 -1.25 -2.80
N ALA A 140 2.14 -1.04 -3.47
CA ALA A 140 2.42 -1.68 -4.76
C ALA A 140 2.46 -3.22 -4.66
N ALA A 141 3.01 -3.77 -3.58
CA ALA A 141 3.01 -5.21 -3.33
C ALA A 141 1.59 -5.76 -3.11
N LEU A 142 0.72 -5.04 -2.38
CA LEU A 142 -0.69 -5.42 -2.25
C LEU A 142 -1.41 -5.42 -3.59
N GLN A 143 -1.18 -4.40 -4.43
CA GLN A 143 -1.72 -4.37 -5.80
C GLN A 143 -1.22 -5.57 -6.62
N ALA A 144 0.06 -5.92 -6.55
CA ALA A 144 0.64 -7.08 -7.24
C ALA A 144 0.01 -8.41 -6.77
N ILE A 145 -0.27 -8.56 -5.48
CA ILE A 145 -1.00 -9.73 -4.93
C ILE A 145 -2.41 -9.81 -5.53
N LEU A 146 -3.16 -8.71 -5.47
CA LEU A 146 -4.54 -8.66 -5.98
C LEU A 146 -4.61 -8.91 -7.48
N MET A 147 -3.68 -8.33 -8.27
CA MET A 147 -3.57 -8.60 -9.71
C MET A 147 -3.30 -10.09 -9.98
N THR A 148 -2.41 -10.71 -9.21
CA THR A 148 -2.10 -12.14 -9.35
C THR A 148 -3.32 -13.00 -9.02
N MET A 149 -4.08 -12.64 -7.98
CA MET A 149 -5.30 -13.33 -7.60
C MET A 149 -6.41 -13.18 -8.66
N GLN A 150 -6.57 -11.96 -9.19
CA GLN A 150 -7.53 -11.67 -10.25
C GLN A 150 -7.19 -12.42 -11.55
N ASP A 151 -5.93 -12.42 -11.99
CA ASP A 151 -5.47 -13.16 -13.16
C ASP A 151 -5.73 -14.68 -13.01
N ARG A 152 -5.41 -15.25 -11.85
CA ARG A 152 -5.71 -16.67 -11.54
C ARG A 152 -7.20 -16.95 -11.57
N SER A 153 -8.03 -16.08 -11.00
CA SER A 153 -9.49 -16.23 -10.99
C SER A 153 -10.06 -16.22 -12.41
N LEU A 154 -9.61 -15.31 -13.27
CA LEU A 154 -10.03 -15.24 -14.67
C LEU A 154 -9.64 -16.49 -15.46
N ARG A 155 -8.42 -16.98 -15.27
CA ARG A 155 -7.94 -18.21 -15.93
C ARG A 155 -8.68 -19.46 -15.43
N SER A 156 -9.04 -19.54 -14.14
CA SER A 156 -9.80 -20.69 -13.60
C SER A 156 -11.23 -20.72 -14.11
N LYS A 157 -11.89 -19.55 -14.25
CA LYS A 157 -13.22 -19.44 -14.87
C LYS A 157 -13.21 -19.93 -16.32
N GLN A 158 -12.14 -19.69 -17.08
CA GLN A 158 -12.00 -20.20 -18.45
C GLN A 158 -11.77 -21.72 -18.51
N ARG A 159 -11.12 -22.29 -17.48
CA ARG A 159 -10.74 -23.72 -17.46
C ARG A 159 -11.79 -24.66 -16.89
N LYS A 160 -12.89 -24.18 -16.30
CA LYS A 160 -13.92 -24.97 -15.58
C LYS A 160 -13.36 -25.90 -14.48
N ASP A 161 -12.14 -25.72 -14.02
CA ASP A 161 -11.52 -26.50 -12.97
C ASP A 161 -11.88 -25.93 -11.58
N THR A 162 -12.91 -26.52 -10.96
CA THR A 162 -13.41 -26.16 -9.62
C THR A 162 -12.67 -26.84 -8.46
N SER A 163 -11.54 -27.49 -8.70
CA SER A 163 -10.95 -28.42 -7.71
C SER A 163 -9.77 -27.88 -6.89
N SER A 164 -9.59 -26.54 -6.78
CA SER A 164 -8.55 -26.02 -5.91
C SER A 164 -9.13 -25.56 -4.56
N TRP A 165 -8.79 -26.26 -3.45
CA TRP A 165 -9.16 -25.90 -2.08
C TRP A 165 -8.75 -24.46 -1.71
N MET A 166 -7.68 -23.93 -2.30
CA MET A 166 -7.25 -22.55 -2.16
C MET A 166 -8.23 -21.57 -2.85
N GLY A 167 -8.93 -22.03 -3.89
CA GLY A 167 -10.06 -21.34 -4.51
C GLY A 167 -11.25 -21.21 -3.55
N ILE A 168 -11.52 -22.22 -2.74
CA ILE A 168 -12.66 -22.22 -1.80
C ILE A 168 -12.38 -21.28 -0.60
N LEU A 169 -11.18 -21.25 -0.08
CA LEU A 169 -10.78 -20.38 1.05
C LEU A 169 -10.74 -18.88 0.67
N VAL A 170 -10.32 -18.59 -0.56
CA VAL A 170 -10.22 -17.22 -1.10
C VAL A 170 -11.48 -16.83 -1.90
N LEU A 171 -12.18 -17.78 -2.51
CA LEU A 171 -13.29 -17.54 -3.44
C LEU A 171 -14.68 -17.69 -2.83
N GLY A 172 -14.85 -18.26 -1.63
CA GLY A 172 -16.17 -18.37 -1.01
C GLY A 172 -16.85 -17.01 -0.76
N SER A 173 -16.10 -15.98 -0.32
CA SER A 173 -16.53 -14.58 -0.27
C SER A 173 -15.73 -13.69 -1.22
N GLY A 174 -14.57 -14.14 -1.70
CA GLY A 174 -13.59 -13.38 -2.46
C GLY A 174 -13.93 -13.20 -3.96
N SER A 175 -14.78 -14.04 -4.54
CA SER A 175 -15.14 -13.88 -5.95
C SER A 175 -15.85 -12.56 -6.25
N ARG A 176 -16.74 -12.12 -5.35
CA ARG A 176 -17.44 -10.83 -5.48
C ARG A 176 -16.49 -9.64 -5.31
N LEU A 177 -15.49 -9.75 -4.43
CA LEU A 177 -14.50 -8.70 -4.21
C LEU A 177 -13.56 -8.57 -5.42
N LEU A 178 -13.13 -9.69 -6.00
CA LEU A 178 -12.28 -9.69 -7.21
C LEU A 178 -13.03 -9.16 -8.44
N GLU A 179 -14.35 -9.35 -8.52
CA GLU A 179 -15.18 -8.78 -9.59
C GLU A 179 -15.35 -7.27 -9.49
N GLN A 180 -15.18 -6.70 -8.29
CA GLN A 180 -15.22 -5.26 -8.05
C GLN A 180 -13.85 -4.56 -8.26
N LEU A 181 -12.81 -5.32 -8.59
CA LEU A 181 -11.51 -4.75 -8.91
C LEU A 181 -11.52 -4.13 -10.32
N PRO A 182 -10.76 -3.04 -10.53
CA PRO A 182 -10.57 -2.47 -11.85
C PRO A 182 -9.98 -3.49 -12.84
N PRO A 183 -10.11 -3.25 -14.15
CA PRO A 183 -9.42 -4.05 -15.16
C PRO A 183 -7.92 -4.13 -14.89
N LEU A 184 -7.32 -5.32 -15.12
CA LEU A 184 -5.90 -5.59 -14.85
C LEU A 184 -4.95 -4.54 -15.45
N LEU A 185 -5.25 -4.03 -16.63
CA LEU A 185 -4.43 -2.99 -17.30
C LEU A 185 -4.41 -1.66 -16.52
N ILE A 186 -5.53 -1.30 -15.89
CA ILE A 186 -5.62 -0.10 -15.06
C ILE A 186 -4.82 -0.31 -13.78
N MET A 187 -5.01 -1.44 -13.11
CA MET A 187 -4.26 -1.80 -11.89
C MET A 187 -2.75 -1.84 -12.15
N GLU A 188 -2.33 -2.42 -13.28
CA GLU A 188 -0.92 -2.44 -13.68
C GLU A 188 -0.33 -1.05 -13.86
N ARG A 189 -1.04 -0.16 -14.58
CA ARG A 189 -0.60 1.23 -14.77
C ARG A 189 -0.45 1.97 -13.46
N VAL A 190 -1.43 1.84 -12.57
CA VAL A 190 -1.41 2.45 -11.24
C VAL A 190 -0.25 1.89 -10.43
N MET A 191 -0.06 0.58 -10.41
CA MET A 191 1.04 -0.09 -9.70
C MET A 191 2.41 0.44 -10.15
N PHE A 192 2.66 0.57 -11.47
CA PHE A 192 3.94 1.07 -11.96
C PHE A 192 4.16 2.56 -11.65
N ASN A 193 3.11 3.38 -11.67
CA ASN A 193 3.19 4.77 -11.21
C ASN A 193 3.56 4.85 -9.72
N VAL A 194 2.92 4.04 -8.88
CA VAL A 194 3.21 3.93 -7.45
C VAL A 194 4.65 3.47 -7.21
N ILE A 195 5.11 2.44 -7.94
CA ILE A 195 6.50 1.96 -7.86
C ILE A 195 7.48 3.06 -8.27
N GLY A 196 7.18 3.82 -9.33
CA GLY A 196 8.03 4.94 -9.77
C GLY A 196 8.19 6.01 -8.69
N MET A 197 7.09 6.44 -8.07
CA MET A 197 7.12 7.39 -6.94
C MET A 197 7.88 6.82 -5.73
N GLY A 198 7.58 5.57 -5.36
CA GLY A 198 8.25 4.88 -4.26
C GLY A 198 9.74 4.70 -4.51
N PHE A 199 10.16 4.40 -5.75
CA PHE A 199 11.56 4.25 -6.13
C PHE A 199 12.33 5.58 -6.03
N CYS A 200 11.72 6.71 -6.41
CA CYS A 200 12.33 8.02 -6.21
C CYS A 200 12.59 8.29 -4.71
N LEU A 201 11.59 8.04 -3.85
CA LEU A 201 11.75 8.22 -2.41
C LEU A 201 12.73 7.22 -1.80
N LEU A 202 12.71 5.96 -2.25
CA LEU A 202 13.66 4.94 -1.82
C LEU A 202 15.09 5.34 -2.21
N THR A 203 15.29 5.93 -3.39
CA THR A 203 16.58 6.46 -3.83
C THR A 203 17.05 7.57 -2.88
N VAL A 204 16.19 8.54 -2.57
CA VAL A 204 16.50 9.59 -1.58
C VAL A 204 16.83 9.00 -0.22
N ALA A 205 16.07 7.99 0.23
CA ALA A 205 16.30 7.32 1.51
C ALA A 205 17.66 6.59 1.53
N VAL A 206 18.01 5.85 0.48
CA VAL A 206 19.29 5.13 0.39
C VAL A 206 20.46 6.12 0.42
N PHE A 207 20.44 7.15 -0.42
CA PHE A 207 21.55 8.12 -0.47
C PHE A 207 21.64 8.96 0.82
N SER A 208 20.53 9.41 1.37
CA SER A 208 20.54 10.13 2.66
C SER A 208 21.01 9.24 3.80
N GLY A 209 20.69 7.94 3.81
CA GLY A 209 21.17 6.98 4.82
C GLY A 209 22.69 6.86 4.83
N VAL A 210 23.32 6.79 3.63
CA VAL A 210 24.79 6.79 3.50
C VAL A 210 25.38 8.08 4.04
N PHE A 211 24.81 9.22 3.67
CA PHE A 211 25.29 10.54 4.09
C PHE A 211 25.18 10.73 5.61
N PHE A 212 24.04 10.38 6.19
CA PHE A 212 23.83 10.50 7.64
C PHE A 212 24.64 9.51 8.47
N SER A 213 24.93 8.30 7.95
CA SER A 213 25.82 7.34 8.60
C SER A 213 27.18 7.95 8.88
N GLN A 214 27.75 8.70 7.93
CA GLN A 214 29.03 9.38 8.09
C GLN A 214 28.98 10.49 9.16
N ILE A 215 27.92 11.31 9.17
CA ILE A 215 27.76 12.41 10.12
C ILE A 215 27.52 11.90 11.54
N LEU A 216 26.74 10.82 11.71
CA LEU A 216 26.27 10.34 13.00
C LEU A 216 27.26 9.37 13.66
N PHE A 217 27.94 8.55 12.87
CA PHE A 217 28.80 7.47 13.37
C PHE A 217 30.31 7.68 13.04
N GLY A 218 30.63 8.77 12.31
CA GLY A 218 32.02 9.03 11.88
C GLY A 218 32.59 7.98 10.91
N ARG A 219 31.71 7.12 10.35
CA ARG A 219 32.06 6.05 9.41
C ARG A 219 31.22 6.15 8.16
N PRO A 220 31.84 6.10 6.96
CA PRO A 220 31.12 6.41 5.70
C PRO A 220 30.04 5.40 5.30
N LEU A 221 30.14 4.15 5.70
CA LEU A 221 29.13 3.12 5.44
C LEU A 221 29.32 1.97 6.42
N ILE A 222 28.33 1.72 7.25
CA ILE A 222 28.28 0.47 7.98
C ILE A 222 27.59 -0.54 7.05
N ILE A 223 28.39 -1.41 6.43
CA ILE A 223 27.86 -2.51 5.60
C ILE A 223 27.33 -3.57 6.54
N ASP A 224 26.12 -3.38 7.00
CA ASP A 224 25.36 -4.39 7.74
C ASP A 224 24.33 -5.05 6.80
N HIS A 225 23.70 -6.11 7.28
CA HIS A 225 22.68 -6.82 6.54
C HIS A 225 21.51 -5.91 6.09
N LYS A 226 21.19 -4.86 6.86
CA LYS A 226 20.12 -3.89 6.52
C LYS A 226 20.50 -3.10 5.28
N THR A 227 21.72 -2.57 5.25
CA THR A 227 22.26 -1.81 4.12
C THR A 227 22.34 -2.67 2.86
N ILE A 228 22.78 -3.93 2.99
CA ILE A 228 22.85 -4.87 1.85
C ILE A 228 21.45 -5.13 1.28
N PHE A 229 20.48 -5.47 2.11
CA PHE A 229 19.12 -5.73 1.66
C PHE A 229 18.44 -4.48 1.09
N ALA A 230 18.68 -3.30 1.65
CA ALA A 230 18.14 -2.04 1.13
C ALA A 230 18.70 -1.72 -0.27
N LEU A 231 20.01 -1.86 -0.48
CA LEU A 231 20.67 -1.67 -1.77
C LEU A 231 20.21 -2.71 -2.79
N LEU A 232 20.10 -3.98 -2.39
CA LEU A 232 19.63 -5.05 -3.25
C LEU A 232 18.19 -4.80 -3.69
N SER A 233 17.31 -4.46 -2.76
CA SER A 233 15.92 -4.10 -3.07
C SER A 233 15.84 -2.89 -3.99
N TRP A 234 16.63 -1.85 -3.73
CA TRP A 234 16.71 -0.67 -4.60
C TRP A 234 17.13 -1.05 -6.02
N ALA A 235 18.18 -1.88 -6.18
CA ALA A 235 18.62 -2.36 -7.48
C ALA A 235 17.55 -3.22 -8.18
N MET A 236 16.82 -4.06 -7.45
CA MET A 236 15.74 -4.89 -7.98
C MET A 236 14.57 -4.03 -8.49
N PHE A 237 14.13 -3.01 -7.74
CA PHE A 237 13.08 -2.09 -8.18
C PHE A 237 13.53 -1.23 -9.36
N GLY A 238 14.79 -0.76 -9.37
CA GLY A 238 15.38 -0.06 -10.52
C GLY A 238 15.42 -0.95 -11.77
N GLY A 239 15.86 -2.21 -11.63
CA GLY A 239 15.85 -3.21 -12.70
C GLY A 239 14.44 -3.51 -13.22
N LEU A 240 13.46 -3.62 -12.32
CA LEU A 240 12.05 -3.80 -12.68
C LEU A 240 11.51 -2.63 -13.52
N LEU A 241 11.74 -1.39 -13.08
CA LEU A 241 11.32 -0.19 -13.83
C LEU A 241 12.02 -0.10 -15.18
N HIS A 242 13.33 -0.40 -15.23
CA HIS A 242 14.08 -0.44 -16.47
C HIS A 242 13.53 -1.50 -17.45
N ALA A 243 13.25 -2.72 -16.95
CA ALA A 243 12.68 -3.80 -17.75
C ALA A 243 11.27 -3.45 -18.24
N HIS A 244 10.46 -2.80 -17.41
CA HIS A 244 9.13 -2.32 -17.82
C HIS A 244 9.21 -1.33 -18.99
N TRP A 245 10.10 -0.34 -18.91
CA TRP A 245 10.22 0.71 -19.93
C TRP A 245 10.93 0.24 -21.22
N ARG A 246 11.93 -0.65 -21.11
CA ARG A 246 12.75 -1.07 -22.26
C ARG A 246 12.26 -2.33 -22.93
N VAL A 247 11.79 -3.29 -22.15
CA VAL A 247 11.40 -4.63 -22.63
C VAL A 247 9.90 -4.83 -22.59
N GLY A 248 9.15 -3.92 -21.92
CA GLY A 248 7.71 -4.02 -21.80
C GLY A 248 7.29 -5.11 -20.81
N LEU A 249 8.08 -5.35 -19.75
CA LEU A 249 7.75 -6.33 -18.70
C LEU A 249 6.41 -5.98 -18.05
N ARG A 250 5.45 -6.91 -18.07
CA ARG A 250 4.05 -6.69 -17.64
C ARG A 250 3.43 -7.94 -17.01
N GLY A 251 2.23 -7.74 -16.42
CA GLY A 251 1.37 -8.82 -15.96
C GLY A 251 1.97 -9.65 -14.82
N ALA A 252 1.81 -10.97 -14.87
CA ALA A 252 2.22 -11.89 -13.82
C ALA A 252 3.73 -11.87 -13.51
N GLU A 253 4.58 -11.67 -14.52
CA GLU A 253 6.02 -11.58 -14.34
C GLU A 253 6.40 -10.30 -13.57
N ALA A 254 5.83 -9.15 -13.95
CA ALA A 254 6.01 -7.91 -13.21
C ALA A 254 5.58 -8.05 -11.75
N SER A 255 4.41 -8.65 -11.49
CA SER A 255 3.92 -8.89 -10.13
C SER A 255 4.89 -9.74 -9.30
N LYS A 256 5.49 -10.79 -9.87
CA LYS A 256 6.51 -11.60 -9.19
C LYS A 256 7.74 -10.77 -8.81
N TRP A 257 8.23 -9.93 -9.73
CA TRP A 257 9.36 -9.04 -9.49
C TRP A 257 9.05 -8.04 -8.37
N VAL A 258 7.86 -7.43 -8.36
CA VAL A 258 7.41 -6.53 -7.29
C VAL A 258 7.42 -7.22 -5.95
N LEU A 259 6.83 -8.42 -5.86
CA LEU A 259 6.75 -9.18 -4.62
C LEU A 259 8.14 -9.62 -4.13
N GLY A 260 9.01 -10.07 -5.03
CA GLY A 260 10.40 -10.43 -4.70
C GLY A 260 11.18 -9.22 -4.17
N SER A 261 11.14 -8.10 -4.89
CA SER A 261 11.81 -6.86 -4.49
C SER A 261 11.31 -6.33 -3.15
N PHE A 262 10.00 -6.39 -2.93
CA PHE A 262 9.40 -5.97 -1.67
C PHE A 262 9.74 -6.92 -0.52
N SER A 263 9.80 -8.23 -0.74
CA SER A 263 10.22 -9.20 0.28
C SER A 263 11.65 -8.91 0.77
N VAL A 264 12.57 -8.60 -0.15
CA VAL A 264 13.94 -8.20 0.19
C VAL A 264 13.94 -6.88 0.98
N LEU A 265 13.10 -5.92 0.60
CA LEU A 265 12.95 -4.65 1.31
C LEU A 265 12.41 -4.85 2.74
N LEU A 266 11.45 -5.75 2.94
CA LEU A 266 10.95 -6.10 4.27
C LEU A 266 12.06 -6.68 5.17
N LEU A 267 12.92 -7.53 4.62
CA LEU A 267 14.04 -8.10 5.36
C LEU A 267 15.05 -7.04 5.80
N ALA A 268 15.21 -5.98 5.02
CA ALA A 268 16.14 -4.89 5.33
C ALA A 268 15.86 -4.24 6.70
N TYR A 269 14.60 -4.01 7.03
CA TYR A 269 14.26 -3.35 8.29
C TYR A 269 13.36 -4.21 9.19
N ILE A 270 12.17 -4.54 8.74
CA ILE A 270 11.17 -5.23 9.56
C ILE A 270 11.66 -6.61 9.96
N GLY A 271 12.23 -7.38 9.01
CA GLY A 271 12.78 -8.69 9.29
C GLY A 271 13.92 -8.64 10.32
N SER A 272 14.83 -7.69 10.18
CA SER A 272 15.96 -7.54 11.11
C SER A 272 15.50 -7.12 12.51
N ARG A 273 14.54 -6.24 12.62
CA ARG A 273 13.97 -5.81 13.90
C ARG A 273 13.14 -6.91 14.55
N PHE A 274 12.31 -7.59 13.78
CA PHE A 274 11.54 -8.72 14.28
C PHE A 274 12.41 -9.82 14.88
N VAL A 275 13.51 -10.18 14.21
CA VAL A 275 14.47 -11.15 14.73
C VAL A 275 15.11 -10.67 16.03
N LEU A 276 15.52 -9.40 16.12
CA LEU A 276 16.12 -8.84 17.32
C LEU A 276 15.13 -8.74 18.48
N GLU A 277 13.92 -8.22 18.22
CA GLU A 277 12.94 -7.91 19.26
C GLU A 277 12.16 -9.15 19.73
N VAL A 278 11.76 -10.04 18.80
CA VAL A 278 10.88 -11.18 19.11
C VAL A 278 11.65 -12.48 19.32
N ILE A 279 12.66 -12.76 18.47
CA ILE A 279 13.38 -14.05 18.53
C ILE A 279 14.54 -13.98 19.53
N LEU A 280 15.34 -12.92 19.50
CA LEU A 280 16.53 -12.79 20.32
C LEU A 280 16.27 -12.03 21.63
N HIS A 281 15.08 -11.45 21.83
CA HIS A 281 14.71 -10.63 22.98
C HIS A 281 15.78 -9.57 23.33
N ARG A 282 16.47 -9.02 22.33
CA ARG A 282 17.46 -7.95 22.44
C ARG A 282 16.82 -6.65 21.99
N LEU A 283 16.41 -5.82 22.93
CA LEU A 283 15.92 -4.45 22.72
C LEU A 283 17.09 -3.46 22.68
#